data_4d4a8b96a3ef77f91558602c29d78a95
#
_entry.id   4d4a8b96a3ef77f91558602c29d78a95
#
_cell.length_a   1.000
_cell.length_b   1.000
_cell.length_c   1.000
_cell.angle_alpha   90.00
_cell.angle_beta   90.00
_cell.angle_gamma   90.00
#
_symmetry.space_group_name_H-M   'P 1'
#
loop_
_entity.id
_entity.type
_entity.pdbx_description
1 polymer ?
#
loop_
_entity_poly.entity_id
_entity_poly.type
_entity_poly.pdbx_seq_one_letter_code
_entity_poly.pdbx_strand_id
1 'polypeptide(L)'
;MISFPSHWTEEQKQRFDVYLPYLGARRLMQEIPCIHVAGTNGKGSVCAMLESMLRQAGYRTGLFTSPHLYHETERILIDGRPIEPAYMQEGMERIAAILPSAGYFEKTFFCAMEAFAASGCEIAVIEAGIGGAMDVTNLVAPWATVIANVGLDHTAVLGDTLEKIARQKAGIAKRSVPMVLYSDLPKGVHDAIVSVCRNAGAPIYEGERIRIIQQDGALHPVLTFQTDKGEVGPLTLPLMGAHQVKNAQLALAAMMALEGKIKVTEEQLAEGLRTTRWPGRMQWMPTCGTGPQILVDGAHNPQAALQLKENIQRLFGKSPVVLLCAVMRDKNTKEVVRQLNEIAEVAVCTVAEPQRGTPPQDLAALFSCPAEAEPDAAKAYARACQAARHRGALLVVAGSLYLPGAIGIGSAQE
;
A
#
# COMPACT_ATOMS: atom_id res chain seq x y z
N MET A 1 20.33 -25.60 9.44
CA MET A 1 20.00 -25.60 7.99
C MET A 1 18.68 -24.88 7.84
N ILE A 2 18.62 -23.80 7.08
CA ILE A 2 17.37 -23.12 6.79
C ILE A 2 16.60 -24.03 5.84
N SER A 3 15.44 -24.53 6.25
CA SER A 3 14.56 -25.34 5.40
C SER A 3 13.41 -24.51 4.91
N PHE A 4 13.20 -24.44 3.60
CA PHE A 4 12.01 -23.81 3.02
C PHE A 4 10.74 -24.59 3.42
N PRO A 5 9.57 -23.91 3.48
CA PRO A 5 8.32 -24.57 3.78
C PRO A 5 8.06 -25.75 2.83
N SER A 6 7.58 -26.87 3.37
CA SER A 6 7.38 -28.11 2.60
C SER A 6 6.37 -27.99 1.46
N HIS A 7 5.46 -26.99 1.54
CA HIS A 7 4.46 -26.73 0.52
C HIS A 7 4.98 -25.83 -0.63
N TRP A 8 6.23 -25.33 -0.56
CA TRP A 8 6.82 -24.55 -1.64
C TRP A 8 7.17 -25.43 -2.83
N THR A 9 6.94 -24.90 -4.04
CA THR A 9 7.37 -25.56 -5.28
C THR A 9 8.89 -25.54 -5.42
N GLU A 10 9.42 -26.41 -6.27
CA GLU A 10 10.87 -26.39 -6.58
C GLU A 10 11.30 -25.07 -7.20
N GLU A 11 10.45 -24.43 -8.02
CA GLU A 11 10.69 -23.10 -8.59
C GLU A 11 10.84 -22.04 -7.49
N GLN A 12 9.94 -22.06 -6.48
CA GLN A 12 10.05 -21.16 -5.33
C GLN A 12 11.36 -21.39 -4.56
N LYS A 13 11.71 -22.65 -4.27
CA LYS A 13 12.95 -22.96 -3.57
C LYS A 13 14.17 -22.47 -4.33
N GLN A 14 14.27 -22.74 -5.64
CA GLN A 14 15.34 -22.27 -6.50
C GLN A 14 15.42 -20.73 -6.54
N ARG A 15 14.27 -20.03 -6.60
CA ARG A 15 14.23 -18.57 -6.57
C ARG A 15 14.84 -17.99 -5.30
N PHE A 16 14.64 -18.66 -4.16
CA PHE A 16 15.11 -18.17 -2.86
C PHE A 16 16.48 -18.72 -2.45
N ASP A 17 17.00 -19.74 -3.11
CA ASP A 17 18.33 -20.29 -2.84
C ASP A 17 19.44 -19.24 -2.95
N VAL A 18 19.28 -18.25 -3.83
CA VAL A 18 20.23 -17.16 -4.01
C VAL A 18 20.45 -16.30 -2.75
N TYR A 19 19.51 -16.34 -1.81
CA TYR A 19 19.59 -15.59 -0.55
C TYR A 19 20.17 -16.39 0.62
N LEU A 20 20.39 -17.70 0.45
CA LEU A 20 20.91 -18.57 1.50
C LEU A 20 22.25 -18.09 2.10
N PRO A 21 23.22 -17.54 1.34
CA PRO A 21 24.45 -17.00 1.92
C PRO A 21 24.16 -15.90 2.97
N TYR A 22 23.19 -15.04 2.70
CA TYR A 22 22.77 -13.99 3.64
C TYR A 22 22.00 -14.56 4.83
N LEU A 23 21.02 -15.42 4.56
CA LEU A 23 20.16 -16.03 5.59
C LEU A 23 20.95 -16.96 6.53
N GLY A 24 21.98 -17.66 6.02
CA GLY A 24 22.85 -18.52 6.82
C GLY A 24 23.71 -17.73 7.81
N ALA A 25 24.08 -16.50 7.47
CA ALA A 25 24.82 -15.62 8.35
C ALA A 25 23.93 -14.89 9.38
N ARG A 26 22.64 -14.72 9.07
CA ARG A 26 21.70 -13.91 9.88
C ARG A 26 20.32 -14.56 9.95
N ARG A 27 19.94 -15.06 11.12
CA ARG A 27 18.62 -15.69 11.37
C ARG A 27 17.45 -14.70 11.47
N LEU A 28 17.66 -13.43 11.14
CA LEU A 28 16.75 -12.30 11.40
C LEU A 28 15.33 -12.48 10.84
N MET A 29 15.18 -13.21 9.71
CA MET A 29 13.88 -13.38 9.05
C MET A 29 12.87 -14.20 9.86
N GLN A 30 13.34 -15.00 10.84
CA GLN A 30 12.49 -15.87 11.63
C GLN A 30 12.36 -15.46 13.10
N GLU A 31 13.17 -14.50 13.53
CA GLU A 31 13.25 -14.08 14.94
C GLU A 31 12.30 -12.93 15.26
N ILE A 32 11.95 -12.10 14.26
CA ILE A 32 11.01 -10.97 14.47
C ILE A 32 9.61 -11.43 14.06
N PRO A 33 8.66 -11.51 15.00
CA PRO A 33 7.27 -11.74 14.66
C PRO A 33 6.76 -10.71 13.67
N CYS A 34 5.94 -11.12 12.69
CA CYS A 34 5.42 -10.14 11.74
C CYS A 34 4.00 -10.44 11.25
N ILE A 35 3.38 -9.43 10.67
CA ILE A 35 2.16 -9.55 9.86
C ILE A 35 2.59 -9.31 8.41
N HIS A 36 2.30 -10.25 7.51
CA HIS A 36 2.67 -10.15 6.10
C HIS A 36 1.45 -9.83 5.23
N VAL A 37 1.51 -8.72 4.51
CA VAL A 37 0.36 -8.16 3.77
C VAL A 37 0.63 -8.19 2.26
N ALA A 38 -0.21 -8.92 1.51
CA ALA A 38 -0.24 -8.90 0.06
C ALA A 38 -1.55 -8.28 -0.47
N GLY A 39 -1.59 -7.94 -1.74
CA GLY A 39 -2.76 -7.35 -2.38
C GLY A 39 -2.40 -6.60 -3.65
N THR A 40 -3.39 -6.18 -4.43
CA THR A 40 -3.19 -5.26 -5.54
C THR A 40 -3.19 -3.82 -5.01
N ASN A 41 -4.30 -3.38 -4.43
CA ASN A 41 -4.46 -2.08 -3.79
C ASN A 41 -4.68 -2.24 -2.28
N GLY A 42 -4.50 -1.17 -1.50
CA GLY A 42 -4.78 -1.15 -0.07
C GLY A 42 -3.68 -1.70 0.83
N LYS A 43 -2.67 -2.42 0.32
CA LYS A 43 -1.59 -3.00 1.12
C LYS A 43 -0.98 -2.01 2.10
N GLY A 44 -0.42 -0.91 1.59
CA GLY A 44 0.25 0.10 2.43
C GLY A 44 -0.68 0.74 3.45
N SER A 45 -1.97 1.00 3.10
CA SER A 45 -2.95 1.52 4.07
C SER A 45 -3.22 0.51 5.19
N VAL A 46 -3.41 -0.78 4.86
CA VAL A 46 -3.58 -1.85 5.86
C VAL A 46 -2.34 -1.98 6.73
N CYS A 47 -1.14 -1.94 6.13
CA CYS A 47 0.12 -1.98 6.86
C CYS A 47 0.26 -0.80 7.84
N ALA A 48 -0.05 0.42 7.40
CA ALA A 48 0.00 1.60 8.25
C ALA A 48 -1.00 1.54 9.42
N MET A 49 -2.23 1.06 9.17
CA MET A 49 -3.23 0.85 10.22
C MET A 49 -2.77 -0.21 11.24
N LEU A 50 -2.23 -1.32 10.78
CA LEU A 50 -1.71 -2.39 11.64
C LEU A 50 -0.55 -1.89 12.50
N GLU A 51 0.44 -1.23 11.89
CA GLU A 51 1.58 -0.66 12.62
C GLU A 51 1.12 0.34 13.67
N SER A 52 0.19 1.24 13.30
CA SER A 52 -0.32 2.25 14.22
C SER A 52 -1.05 1.62 15.42
N MET A 53 -1.86 0.59 15.21
CA MET A 53 -2.54 -0.14 16.30
C MET A 53 -1.53 -0.87 17.21
N LEU A 54 -0.53 -1.52 16.66
CA LEU A 54 0.51 -2.21 17.42
C LEU A 54 1.36 -1.22 18.24
N ARG A 55 1.72 -0.09 17.65
CA ARG A 55 2.47 0.97 18.33
C ARG A 55 1.65 1.61 19.47
N GLN A 56 0.34 1.84 19.28
CA GLN A 56 -0.55 2.30 20.36
C GLN A 56 -0.74 1.24 21.44
N ALA A 57 -0.59 -0.03 21.12
CA ALA A 57 -0.57 -1.11 22.12
C ALA A 57 0.74 -1.18 22.90
N GLY A 58 1.73 -0.33 22.58
CA GLY A 58 3.01 -0.22 23.29
C GLY A 58 4.11 -1.13 22.77
N TYR A 59 3.90 -1.81 21.64
CA TYR A 59 4.95 -2.60 20.99
C TYR A 59 5.94 -1.70 20.26
N ARG A 60 7.22 -2.07 20.31
CA ARG A 60 8.23 -1.50 19.42
C ARG A 60 8.08 -2.08 18.03
N THR A 61 7.65 -1.23 17.07
CA THR A 61 7.21 -1.67 15.76
C THR A 61 8.23 -1.46 14.65
N GLY A 62 8.27 -2.39 13.69
CA GLY A 62 8.88 -2.21 12.38
C GLY A 62 7.81 -2.15 11.29
N LEU A 63 7.97 -1.28 10.29
CA LEU A 63 7.10 -1.24 9.12
C LEU A 63 7.94 -1.22 7.84
N PHE A 64 7.70 -2.20 6.95
CA PHE A 64 8.29 -2.24 5.61
C PHE A 64 7.20 -2.10 4.56
N THR A 65 7.31 -1.08 3.68
CA THR A 65 6.34 -0.77 2.63
C THR A 65 7.00 -0.37 1.32
N SER A 66 6.24 -0.39 0.22
CA SER A 66 6.71 0.05 -1.10
C SER A 66 5.56 0.44 -2.04
N PRO A 67 5.81 1.40 -2.95
CA PRO A 67 6.97 2.26 -3.04
C PRO A 67 6.91 3.41 -2.02
N HIS A 68 7.96 4.25 -1.97
CA HIS A 68 7.95 5.53 -1.26
C HIS A 68 7.27 6.63 -2.09
N LEU A 69 6.91 7.75 -1.46
CA LEU A 69 6.34 8.94 -2.10
C LEU A 69 7.40 10.00 -2.35
N TYR A 70 8.21 10.30 -1.35
CA TYR A 70 9.19 11.39 -1.36
C TYR A 70 10.62 10.87 -1.18
N HIS A 71 10.85 10.06 -0.13
CA HIS A 71 12.18 9.60 0.25
C HIS A 71 12.23 8.08 0.42
N GLU A 72 13.32 7.47 0.00
CA GLU A 72 13.51 6.02 0.07
C GLU A 72 13.39 5.46 1.50
N THR A 73 13.77 6.26 2.51
CA THR A 73 13.69 5.90 3.92
C THR A 73 12.26 5.69 4.42
N GLU A 74 11.24 6.21 3.73
CA GLU A 74 9.83 5.95 4.04
C GLU A 74 9.46 4.46 3.92
N ARG A 75 10.27 3.69 3.20
CA ARG A 75 10.06 2.24 3.07
C ARG A 75 10.32 1.46 4.33
N ILE A 76 11.07 2.05 5.29
CA ILE A 76 11.52 1.40 6.52
C ILE A 76 11.24 2.34 7.68
N LEU A 77 10.18 2.05 8.44
CA LEU A 77 9.86 2.82 9.63
C LEU A 77 10.12 1.99 10.90
N ILE A 78 10.60 2.66 11.94
CA ILE A 78 10.71 2.14 13.30
C ILE A 78 9.90 3.04 14.20
N ASP A 79 8.92 2.49 14.92
CA ASP A 79 7.97 3.25 15.74
C ASP A 79 7.33 4.43 14.97
N GLY A 80 6.96 4.19 13.69
CA GLY A 80 6.33 5.16 12.80
C GLY A 80 7.28 6.24 12.26
N ARG A 81 8.61 6.14 12.47
CA ARG A 81 9.61 7.10 11.98
C ARG A 81 10.54 6.46 10.96
N PRO A 82 10.83 7.15 9.84
CA PRO A 82 11.81 6.67 8.87
C PRO A 82 13.19 6.46 9.50
N ILE A 83 13.90 5.44 9.03
CA ILE A 83 15.32 5.26 9.38
C ILE A 83 16.18 6.40 8.83
N GLU A 84 17.35 6.62 9.44
CA GLU A 84 18.30 7.62 8.97
C GLU A 84 18.83 7.28 7.55
N PRO A 85 18.93 8.28 6.64
CA PRO A 85 19.43 8.05 5.28
C PRO A 85 20.80 7.37 5.23
N ALA A 86 21.72 7.77 6.13
CA ALA A 86 23.05 7.18 6.23
C ALA A 86 22.98 5.69 6.58
N TYR A 87 22.10 5.30 7.52
CA TYR A 87 21.90 3.90 7.90
C TYR A 87 21.39 3.07 6.72
N MET A 88 20.45 3.63 5.94
CA MET A 88 19.91 2.96 4.75
C MET A 88 21.02 2.77 3.70
N GLN A 89 21.82 3.80 3.40
CA GLN A 89 22.90 3.73 2.44
C GLN A 89 23.92 2.67 2.83
N GLU A 90 24.45 2.72 4.06
CA GLU A 90 25.41 1.73 4.57
C GLU A 90 24.85 0.31 4.55
N GLY A 91 23.56 0.13 4.91
CA GLY A 91 22.85 -1.14 4.85
C GLY A 91 22.79 -1.70 3.43
N MET A 92 22.40 -0.87 2.47
CA MET A 92 22.33 -1.26 1.06
C MET A 92 23.70 -1.67 0.50
N GLU A 93 24.78 -0.96 0.87
CA GLU A 93 26.16 -1.28 0.47
C GLU A 93 26.62 -2.61 1.07
N ARG A 94 26.37 -2.85 2.37
CA ARG A 94 26.70 -4.12 3.04
C ARG A 94 25.97 -5.30 2.39
N ILE A 95 24.69 -5.15 2.10
CA ILE A 95 23.89 -6.20 1.48
C ILE A 95 24.34 -6.44 0.04
N ALA A 96 24.67 -5.38 -0.72
CA ALA A 96 25.19 -5.50 -2.07
C ALA A 96 26.53 -6.29 -2.13
N ALA A 97 27.38 -6.16 -1.11
CA ALA A 97 28.62 -6.92 -1.02
C ALA A 97 28.38 -8.44 -0.80
N ILE A 98 27.29 -8.80 -0.09
CA ILE A 98 26.93 -10.22 0.18
C ILE A 98 26.07 -10.80 -0.95
N LEU A 99 25.17 -10.00 -1.48
CA LEU A 99 24.18 -10.36 -2.50
C LEU A 99 24.28 -9.43 -3.72
N PRO A 100 25.34 -9.50 -4.52
CA PRO A 100 25.55 -8.56 -5.63
C PRO A 100 24.48 -8.65 -6.72
N SER A 101 23.83 -9.80 -6.89
CA SER A 101 22.74 -10.02 -7.86
C SER A 101 21.36 -9.59 -7.36
N ALA A 102 21.21 -9.26 -6.08
CA ALA A 102 19.92 -8.81 -5.54
C ALA A 102 19.52 -7.45 -6.12
N GLY A 103 18.24 -7.30 -6.48
CA GLY A 103 17.67 -6.05 -6.96
C GLY A 103 17.51 -5.02 -5.82
N TYR A 104 17.13 -3.79 -6.19
CA TYR A 104 16.93 -2.71 -5.24
C TYR A 104 15.90 -3.05 -4.16
N PHE A 105 14.75 -3.61 -4.54
CA PHE A 105 13.68 -3.98 -3.59
C PHE A 105 14.17 -5.04 -2.59
N GLU A 106 14.85 -6.06 -3.07
CA GLU A 106 15.38 -7.15 -2.25
C GLU A 106 16.42 -6.63 -1.23
N LYS A 107 17.34 -5.78 -1.68
CA LYS A 107 18.31 -5.13 -0.79
C LYS A 107 17.63 -4.26 0.27
N THR A 108 16.63 -3.48 -0.13
CA THR A 108 15.87 -2.64 0.80
C THR A 108 15.14 -3.49 1.84
N PHE A 109 14.55 -4.62 1.44
CA PHE A 109 13.90 -5.54 2.36
C PHE A 109 14.87 -6.13 3.39
N PHE A 110 16.06 -6.59 2.96
CA PHE A 110 17.06 -7.09 3.90
C PHE A 110 17.58 -5.99 4.83
N CYS A 111 17.76 -4.77 4.32
CA CYS A 111 18.11 -3.60 5.13
C CYS A 111 17.03 -3.32 6.21
N ALA A 112 15.74 -3.44 5.86
CA ALA A 112 14.67 -3.30 6.82
C ALA A 112 14.76 -4.33 7.95
N MET A 113 14.98 -5.60 7.60
CA MET A 113 15.08 -6.66 8.60
C MET A 113 16.28 -6.46 9.54
N GLU A 114 17.43 -5.98 9.01
CA GLU A 114 18.57 -5.58 9.85
C GLU A 114 18.22 -4.41 10.79
N ALA A 115 17.55 -3.39 10.25
CA ALA A 115 17.15 -2.22 11.03
C ALA A 115 16.20 -2.59 12.15
N PHE A 116 15.21 -3.45 11.87
CA PHE A 116 14.24 -3.92 12.88
C PHE A 116 14.91 -4.69 14.01
N ALA A 117 15.85 -5.60 13.66
CA ALA A 117 16.59 -6.35 14.66
C ALA A 117 17.52 -5.45 15.48
N ALA A 118 18.26 -4.56 14.84
CA ALA A 118 19.18 -3.63 15.51
C ALA A 118 18.43 -2.66 16.44
N SER A 119 17.20 -2.32 16.08
CA SER A 119 16.35 -1.44 16.90
C SER A 119 15.55 -2.18 17.97
N GLY A 120 15.61 -3.52 18.02
CA GLY A 120 14.85 -4.33 18.98
C GLY A 120 13.34 -4.28 18.74
N CYS A 121 12.90 -4.26 17.48
CA CYS A 121 11.47 -4.32 17.15
C CYS A 121 10.90 -5.65 17.66
N GLU A 122 9.77 -5.56 18.38
CA GLU A 122 9.07 -6.71 18.95
C GLU A 122 8.13 -7.36 17.94
N ILE A 123 7.65 -6.58 16.96
CA ILE A 123 6.79 -7.02 15.88
C ILE A 123 6.97 -6.13 14.64
N ALA A 124 6.90 -6.72 13.46
CA ALA A 124 6.96 -5.98 12.21
C ALA A 124 5.69 -6.17 11.36
N VAL A 125 5.38 -5.17 10.54
CA VAL A 125 4.38 -5.26 9.48
C VAL A 125 5.10 -5.18 8.14
N ILE A 126 4.92 -6.18 7.29
CA ILE A 126 5.69 -6.36 6.05
C ILE A 126 4.73 -6.33 4.86
N GLU A 127 4.90 -5.35 3.98
CA GLU A 127 4.20 -5.28 2.70
C GLU A 127 4.94 -6.10 1.64
N ALA A 128 4.24 -7.01 0.94
CA ALA A 128 4.77 -7.66 -0.25
C ALA A 128 4.87 -6.67 -1.43
N GLY A 129 5.97 -6.73 -2.17
CA GLY A 129 6.18 -5.86 -3.33
C GLY A 129 5.25 -6.23 -4.48
N ILE A 130 5.52 -7.32 -5.17
CA ILE A 130 4.75 -7.80 -6.31
C ILE A 130 4.33 -9.26 -6.09
N GLY A 131 3.02 -9.51 -6.14
CA GLY A 131 2.50 -10.86 -5.95
C GLY A 131 2.53 -11.29 -4.49
N GLY A 132 3.36 -12.26 -4.16
CA GLY A 132 3.54 -12.84 -2.83
C GLY A 132 4.36 -14.13 -2.89
N ALA A 133 3.93 -15.13 -3.68
CA ALA A 133 4.56 -16.44 -3.76
C ALA A 133 6.07 -16.37 -4.07
N MET A 134 6.47 -15.50 -4.99
CA MET A 134 7.85 -15.33 -5.49
C MET A 134 8.50 -14.03 -4.97
N ASP A 135 7.83 -13.31 -4.08
CA ASP A 135 8.34 -12.06 -3.50
C ASP A 135 9.35 -12.36 -2.37
N VAL A 136 10.43 -11.60 -2.29
CA VAL A 136 11.48 -11.81 -1.27
C VAL A 136 10.92 -11.72 0.15
N THR A 137 9.87 -10.93 0.36
CA THR A 137 9.20 -10.82 1.65
C THR A 137 8.57 -12.13 2.11
N ASN A 138 8.35 -13.11 1.20
CA ASN A 138 7.84 -14.43 1.55
C ASN A 138 8.82 -15.28 2.39
N LEU A 139 10.05 -14.80 2.61
CA LEU A 139 11.03 -15.41 3.52
C LEU A 139 10.70 -15.24 5.00
N VAL A 140 9.78 -14.32 5.37
CA VAL A 140 9.41 -14.10 6.77
C VAL A 140 8.57 -15.25 7.34
N ALA A 141 8.57 -15.35 8.68
CA ALA A 141 7.72 -16.27 9.45
C ALA A 141 6.58 -15.49 10.13
N PRO A 142 5.48 -15.17 9.44
CA PRO A 142 4.44 -14.31 9.97
C PRO A 142 3.57 -15.00 11.03
N TRP A 143 3.00 -14.19 11.92
CA TRP A 143 1.95 -14.62 12.84
C TRP A 143 0.55 -14.53 12.24
N ALA A 144 0.37 -13.65 11.25
CA ALA A 144 -0.82 -13.57 10.40
C ALA A 144 -0.41 -13.13 8.99
N THR A 145 -1.18 -13.57 8.00
CA THR A 145 -1.06 -13.11 6.60
C THR A 145 -2.36 -12.42 6.19
N VAL A 146 -2.27 -11.41 5.33
CA VAL A 146 -3.42 -10.59 4.93
C VAL A 146 -3.44 -10.43 3.42
N ILE A 147 -4.60 -10.60 2.79
CA ILE A 147 -4.83 -10.20 1.40
C ILE A 147 -5.76 -8.98 1.40
N ALA A 148 -5.18 -7.80 1.12
CA ALA A 148 -5.93 -6.55 1.14
C ALA A 148 -6.98 -6.48 0.02
N ASN A 149 -6.60 -6.88 -1.19
CA ASN A 149 -7.51 -6.91 -2.33
C ASN A 149 -6.85 -7.62 -3.53
N VAL A 150 -7.65 -8.03 -4.52
CA VAL A 150 -7.17 -8.61 -5.78
C VAL A 150 -7.75 -7.84 -6.96
N GLY A 151 -6.89 -7.39 -7.86
CA GLY A 151 -7.24 -6.69 -9.08
C GLY A 151 -6.19 -6.94 -10.16
N LEU A 152 -6.50 -6.55 -11.41
CA LEU A 152 -5.57 -6.65 -12.53
C LEU A 152 -4.46 -5.60 -12.37
N ASP A 153 -3.27 -6.05 -12.08
CA ASP A 153 -2.02 -5.26 -12.07
C ASP A 153 -0.83 -6.21 -12.27
N HIS A 154 0.27 -5.70 -12.78
CA HIS A 154 1.49 -6.49 -13.07
C HIS A 154 1.22 -7.78 -13.86
N THR A 155 0.29 -7.72 -14.83
CA THR A 155 -0.20 -8.90 -15.56
C THR A 155 0.88 -9.64 -16.33
N ALA A 156 1.95 -8.96 -16.76
CA ALA A 156 3.10 -9.58 -17.40
C ALA A 156 3.88 -10.54 -16.48
N VAL A 157 3.77 -10.35 -15.14
CA VAL A 157 4.50 -11.14 -14.14
C VAL A 157 3.56 -12.10 -13.40
N LEU A 158 2.37 -11.61 -13.00
CA LEU A 158 1.45 -12.35 -12.13
C LEU A 158 0.41 -13.18 -12.89
N GLY A 159 0.30 -12.97 -14.20
CA GLY A 159 -0.71 -13.58 -15.07
C GLY A 159 -1.85 -12.62 -15.40
N ASP A 160 -2.63 -12.99 -16.39
CA ASP A 160 -3.62 -12.18 -17.10
C ASP A 160 -5.05 -12.34 -16.57
N THR A 161 -5.26 -13.16 -15.53
CA THR A 161 -6.57 -13.34 -14.88
C THR A 161 -6.51 -13.04 -13.38
N LEU A 162 -7.65 -12.68 -12.81
CA LEU A 162 -7.77 -12.40 -11.37
C LEU A 162 -7.41 -13.64 -10.53
N GLU A 163 -7.76 -14.83 -10.98
CA GLU A 163 -7.48 -16.09 -10.28
C GLU A 163 -5.98 -16.41 -10.27
N LYS A 164 -5.25 -16.14 -11.37
CA LYS A 164 -3.78 -16.29 -11.41
C LYS A 164 -3.12 -15.33 -10.43
N ILE A 165 -3.53 -14.07 -10.45
CA ILE A 165 -3.03 -13.03 -9.54
C ILE A 165 -3.36 -13.39 -8.08
N ALA A 166 -4.57 -13.89 -7.81
CA ALA A 166 -5.00 -14.35 -6.49
C ALA A 166 -4.10 -15.46 -5.96
N ARG A 167 -3.77 -16.47 -6.79
CA ARG A 167 -2.84 -17.56 -6.41
C ARG A 167 -1.46 -17.05 -6.06
N GLN A 168 -0.92 -16.11 -6.85
CA GLN A 168 0.38 -15.50 -6.58
C GLN A 168 0.38 -14.74 -5.24
N LYS A 169 -0.69 -13.99 -4.94
CA LYS A 169 -0.82 -13.26 -3.67
C LYS A 169 -1.01 -14.22 -2.48
N ALA A 170 -1.87 -15.22 -2.63
CA ALA A 170 -2.12 -16.22 -1.60
C ALA A 170 -0.87 -17.09 -1.29
N GLY A 171 0.14 -17.06 -2.15
CA GLY A 171 1.41 -17.77 -1.90
C GLY A 171 2.19 -17.31 -0.66
N ILE A 172 1.76 -16.25 0.01
CA ILE A 172 2.25 -15.86 1.35
C ILE A 172 1.70 -16.74 2.48
N ALA A 173 0.73 -17.61 2.21
CA ALA A 173 0.14 -18.53 3.19
C ALA A 173 1.20 -19.42 3.85
N LYS A 174 1.10 -19.60 5.15
CA LYS A 174 1.98 -20.46 5.94
C LYS A 174 1.15 -21.43 6.79
N ARG A 175 1.70 -22.61 7.03
CA ARG A 175 1.02 -23.65 7.83
C ARG A 175 0.67 -23.11 9.22
N SER A 176 -0.57 -23.33 9.63
CA SER A 176 -1.11 -22.92 10.93
C SER A 176 -1.09 -21.39 11.20
N VAL A 177 -0.86 -20.57 10.16
CA VAL A 177 -0.90 -19.11 10.24
C VAL A 177 -2.20 -18.64 9.60
N PRO A 178 -3.04 -17.83 10.28
CA PRO A 178 -4.29 -17.33 9.72
C PRO A 178 -4.04 -16.45 8.50
N MET A 179 -4.82 -16.70 7.45
CA MET A 179 -4.94 -15.84 6.27
C MET A 179 -6.19 -15.00 6.41
N VAL A 180 -6.02 -13.70 6.55
CA VAL A 180 -7.12 -12.74 6.69
C VAL A 180 -7.49 -12.17 5.32
N LEU A 181 -8.75 -12.23 4.94
CA LEU A 181 -9.28 -11.73 3.66
C LEU A 181 -10.77 -11.45 3.77
N TYR A 182 -11.33 -10.78 2.76
CA TYR A 182 -12.77 -10.67 2.59
C TYR A 182 -13.35 -11.83 1.80
N SER A 183 -14.58 -12.22 2.12
CA SER A 183 -15.36 -13.19 1.34
C SER A 183 -16.12 -12.56 0.17
N ASP A 184 -16.30 -11.24 0.15
CA ASP A 184 -16.97 -10.50 -0.94
C ASP A 184 -16.14 -10.38 -2.23
N LEU A 185 -15.05 -11.14 -2.32
CA LEU A 185 -14.26 -11.29 -3.53
C LEU A 185 -15.05 -12.07 -4.60
N PRO A 186 -14.80 -11.83 -5.91
CA PRO A 186 -15.36 -12.67 -6.96
C PRO A 186 -15.10 -14.15 -6.68
N LYS A 187 -16.14 -14.99 -6.87
CA LYS A 187 -16.10 -16.40 -6.46
C LYS A 187 -14.83 -17.14 -6.93
N GLY A 188 -14.40 -16.96 -8.18
CA GLY A 188 -13.20 -17.62 -8.72
C GLY A 188 -11.91 -17.14 -8.00
N VAL A 189 -11.86 -15.86 -7.59
CA VAL A 189 -10.74 -15.28 -6.82
C VAL A 189 -10.71 -15.86 -5.41
N HIS A 190 -11.84 -15.89 -4.73
CA HIS A 190 -11.97 -16.46 -3.39
C HIS A 190 -11.58 -17.95 -3.40
N ASP A 191 -12.15 -18.74 -4.32
CA ASP A 191 -11.87 -20.18 -4.45
C ASP A 191 -10.37 -20.43 -4.73
N ALA A 192 -9.72 -19.57 -5.52
CA ALA A 192 -8.29 -19.65 -5.78
C ALA A 192 -7.45 -19.45 -4.52
N ILE A 193 -7.79 -18.44 -3.69
CA ILE A 193 -7.12 -18.18 -2.41
C ILE A 193 -7.34 -19.35 -1.44
N VAL A 194 -8.59 -19.79 -1.26
CA VAL A 194 -8.94 -20.92 -0.38
C VAL A 194 -8.17 -22.18 -0.77
N SER A 195 -8.04 -22.48 -2.07
CA SER A 195 -7.26 -23.60 -2.56
C SER A 195 -5.79 -23.54 -2.13
N VAL A 196 -5.15 -22.36 -2.25
CA VAL A 196 -3.75 -22.18 -1.82
C VAL A 196 -3.63 -22.31 -0.31
N CYS A 197 -4.51 -21.69 0.47
CA CYS A 197 -4.53 -21.77 1.92
C CYS A 197 -4.69 -23.22 2.41
N ARG A 198 -5.60 -23.98 1.80
CA ARG A 198 -5.80 -25.40 2.11
C ARG A 198 -4.53 -26.21 1.87
N ASN A 199 -3.86 -26.01 0.73
CA ASN A 199 -2.62 -26.71 0.40
C ASN A 199 -1.48 -26.36 1.36
N ALA A 200 -1.42 -25.11 1.83
CA ALA A 200 -0.44 -24.65 2.80
C ALA A 200 -0.78 -25.08 4.25
N GLY A 201 -2.02 -25.51 4.52
CA GLY A 201 -2.53 -25.74 5.87
C GLY A 201 -2.74 -24.45 6.67
N ALA A 202 -3.05 -23.33 6.00
CA ALA A 202 -3.34 -22.04 6.58
C ALA A 202 -4.85 -21.92 6.86
N PRO A 203 -5.29 -21.63 8.09
CA PRO A 203 -6.69 -21.34 8.38
C PRO A 203 -7.08 -19.98 7.81
N ILE A 204 -8.34 -19.84 7.37
CA ILE A 204 -8.89 -18.58 6.87
C ILE A 204 -9.61 -17.86 8.01
N TYR A 205 -9.37 -16.55 8.10
CA TYR A 205 -10.06 -15.63 8.98
C TYR A 205 -10.79 -14.58 8.13
N GLU A 206 -12.13 -14.62 8.13
CA GLU A 206 -12.93 -13.73 7.30
C GLU A 206 -13.00 -12.32 7.90
N GLY A 207 -12.73 -11.31 7.08
CA GLY A 207 -12.75 -9.91 7.48
C GLY A 207 -14.13 -9.42 7.95
N GLU A 208 -15.20 -10.02 7.45
CA GLU A 208 -16.59 -9.74 7.80
C GLU A 208 -16.98 -10.11 9.24
N ARG A 209 -16.13 -10.83 9.96
CA ARG A 209 -16.28 -10.99 11.42
C ARG A 209 -16.26 -9.65 12.14
N ILE A 210 -15.58 -8.66 11.57
CA ILE A 210 -15.61 -7.28 12.04
C ILE A 210 -16.76 -6.57 11.36
N ARG A 211 -17.80 -6.20 12.09
CA ARG A 211 -18.99 -5.53 11.55
C ARG A 211 -18.93 -4.04 11.83
N ILE A 212 -19.28 -3.23 10.83
CA ILE A 212 -19.48 -1.80 11.02
C ILE A 212 -20.90 -1.62 11.57
N ILE A 213 -21.03 -1.13 12.80
CA ILE A 213 -22.33 -0.91 13.47
C ILE A 213 -22.73 0.57 13.47
N GLN A 214 -21.79 1.48 13.24
CA GLN A 214 -22.05 2.90 13.05
C GLN A 214 -21.07 3.46 12.01
N GLN A 215 -21.63 4.26 11.08
CA GLN A 215 -20.84 5.02 10.10
C GLN A 215 -21.54 6.34 9.80
N ASP A 216 -20.95 7.46 10.28
CA ASP A 216 -21.43 8.82 10.08
C ASP A 216 -20.37 9.67 9.39
N GLY A 217 -20.81 10.62 8.56
CA GLY A 217 -19.93 11.49 7.80
C GLY A 217 -19.39 10.85 6.51
N ALA A 218 -18.99 11.70 5.57
CA ALA A 218 -18.55 11.27 4.25
C ALA A 218 -17.04 11.38 4.04
N LEU A 219 -16.45 12.52 4.43
CA LEU A 219 -15.01 12.78 4.24
C LEU A 219 -14.15 12.04 5.26
N HIS A 220 -14.44 12.25 6.54
CA HIS A 220 -13.78 11.60 7.66
C HIS A 220 -14.85 10.87 8.48
N PRO A 221 -15.16 9.62 8.11
CA PRO A 221 -16.26 8.91 8.75
C PRO A 221 -15.95 8.65 10.23
N VAL A 222 -16.94 8.88 11.06
CA VAL A 222 -16.96 8.38 12.44
C VAL A 222 -17.48 6.95 12.40
N LEU A 223 -16.71 6.02 12.89
CA LEU A 223 -16.94 4.58 12.79
C LEU A 223 -16.97 3.94 14.17
N THR A 224 -17.84 2.96 14.31
CA THR A 224 -17.78 1.97 15.39
C THR A 224 -17.83 0.57 14.77
N PHE A 225 -16.89 -0.26 15.18
CA PHE A 225 -16.78 -1.64 14.73
C PHE A 225 -17.16 -2.58 15.86
N GLN A 226 -17.92 -3.62 15.54
CA GLN A 226 -18.16 -4.75 16.42
C GLN A 226 -17.14 -5.84 16.13
N THR A 227 -16.38 -6.23 17.12
CA THR A 227 -15.45 -7.37 17.09
C THR A 227 -15.94 -8.51 17.98
N ASP A 228 -15.26 -9.65 17.95
CA ASP A 228 -15.54 -10.77 18.84
C ASP A 228 -15.25 -10.46 20.32
N LYS A 229 -14.48 -9.40 20.61
CA LYS A 229 -14.10 -8.97 21.96
C LYS A 229 -14.93 -7.82 22.50
N GLY A 230 -15.52 -7.01 21.63
CA GLY A 230 -16.26 -5.80 22.02
C GLY A 230 -16.31 -4.79 20.90
N GLU A 231 -16.69 -3.56 21.25
CA GLU A 231 -16.78 -2.46 20.33
C GLU A 231 -15.45 -1.69 20.24
N VAL A 232 -15.02 -1.39 19.01
CA VAL A 232 -13.88 -0.52 18.72
C VAL A 232 -14.40 0.78 18.13
N GLY A 233 -14.32 1.84 18.90
CA GLY A 233 -14.85 3.15 18.52
C GLY A 233 -15.74 3.76 19.63
N PRO A 234 -16.45 4.89 19.33
CA PRO A 234 -16.43 5.62 18.07
C PRO A 234 -15.07 6.27 17.78
N LEU A 235 -14.66 6.22 16.54
CA LEU A 235 -13.40 6.83 16.09
C LEU A 235 -13.60 7.56 14.76
N THR A 236 -12.88 8.65 14.53
CA THR A 236 -12.80 9.30 13.23
C THR A 236 -11.64 8.71 12.45
N LEU A 237 -11.95 8.08 11.30
CA LEU A 237 -10.91 7.56 10.43
C LEU A 237 -10.27 8.71 9.63
N PRO A 238 -8.95 8.97 9.75
CA PRO A 238 -8.31 10.09 9.07
C PRO A 238 -8.13 9.84 7.56
N LEU A 239 -8.06 8.58 7.14
CA LEU A 239 -7.91 8.22 5.74
C LEU A 239 -9.26 8.24 5.03
N MET A 240 -9.37 9.08 3.98
CA MET A 240 -10.61 9.29 3.25
C MET A 240 -10.90 8.19 2.23
N GLY A 241 -12.18 8.00 1.95
CA GLY A 241 -12.66 7.07 0.93
C GLY A 241 -13.24 5.77 1.50
N ALA A 242 -14.28 5.24 0.81
CA ALA A 242 -14.99 4.04 1.25
C ALA A 242 -14.09 2.81 1.35
N HIS A 243 -13.08 2.72 0.48
CA HIS A 243 -12.09 1.63 0.50
C HIS A 243 -11.22 1.66 1.77
N GLN A 244 -11.01 2.84 2.40
CA GLN A 244 -10.24 2.92 3.64
C GLN A 244 -11.02 2.38 4.84
N VAL A 245 -12.35 2.49 4.82
CA VAL A 245 -13.22 1.84 5.82
C VAL A 245 -13.08 0.32 5.74
N LYS A 246 -13.09 -0.25 4.53
CA LYS A 246 -12.80 -1.68 4.32
C LYS A 246 -11.38 -2.06 4.77
N ASN A 247 -10.39 -1.23 4.46
CA ASN A 247 -9.01 -1.47 4.90
C ASN A 247 -8.90 -1.48 6.43
N ALA A 248 -9.60 -0.56 7.14
CA ALA A 248 -9.65 -0.53 8.60
C ALA A 248 -10.31 -1.78 9.18
N GLN A 249 -11.43 -2.21 8.60
CA GLN A 249 -12.12 -3.45 8.97
C GLN A 249 -11.20 -4.67 8.82
N LEU A 250 -10.46 -4.76 7.70
CA LEU A 250 -9.50 -5.84 7.45
C LEU A 250 -8.30 -5.80 8.40
N ALA A 251 -7.79 -4.61 8.71
CA ALA A 251 -6.72 -4.43 9.67
C ALA A 251 -7.15 -4.88 11.09
N LEU A 252 -8.37 -4.52 11.52
CA LEU A 252 -8.94 -5.01 12.77
C LEU A 252 -9.10 -6.53 12.77
N ALA A 253 -9.57 -7.13 11.67
CA ALA A 253 -9.66 -8.57 11.54
C ALA A 253 -8.30 -9.26 11.71
N ALA A 254 -7.24 -8.66 11.15
CA ALA A 254 -5.88 -9.17 11.32
C ALA A 254 -5.40 -9.05 12.78
N MET A 255 -5.73 -7.97 13.48
CA MET A 255 -5.44 -7.84 14.92
C MET A 255 -6.18 -8.89 15.74
N MET A 256 -7.44 -9.18 15.44
CA MET A 256 -8.21 -10.24 16.12
C MET A 256 -7.64 -11.63 15.82
N ALA A 257 -7.17 -11.88 14.60
CA ALA A 257 -6.52 -13.14 14.23
C ALA A 257 -5.20 -13.41 14.99
N LEU A 258 -4.62 -12.39 15.63
CA LEU A 258 -3.43 -12.49 16.49
C LEU A 258 -3.78 -12.75 17.97
N GLU A 259 -5.02 -13.11 18.27
CA GLU A 259 -5.44 -13.42 19.65
C GLU A 259 -4.51 -14.44 20.32
N GLY A 260 -4.16 -14.17 21.58
CA GLY A 260 -3.22 -14.98 22.35
C GLY A 260 -1.74 -14.76 22.03
N LYS A 261 -1.41 -14.06 20.93
CA LYS A 261 -0.03 -13.68 20.56
C LYS A 261 0.33 -12.27 20.95
N ILE A 262 -0.65 -11.36 20.90
CA ILE A 262 -0.50 -9.95 21.29
C ILE A 262 -1.51 -9.57 22.37
N LYS A 263 -1.18 -8.53 23.12
CA LYS A 263 -2.09 -7.91 24.09
C LYS A 263 -2.43 -6.50 23.57
N VAL A 264 -3.71 -6.26 23.34
CA VAL A 264 -4.22 -4.98 22.85
C VAL A 264 -5.64 -4.79 23.36
N THR A 265 -5.98 -3.56 23.77
CA THR A 265 -7.34 -3.18 24.17
C THR A 265 -8.11 -2.56 23.00
N GLU A 266 -9.43 -2.51 23.13
CA GLU A 266 -10.30 -1.88 22.14
C GLU A 266 -9.99 -0.37 21.98
N GLU A 267 -9.63 0.30 23.08
CA GLU A 267 -9.23 1.71 23.08
C GLU A 267 -7.91 1.92 22.31
N GLN A 268 -6.94 1.01 22.46
CA GLN A 268 -5.67 1.07 21.74
C GLN A 268 -5.88 0.81 20.25
N LEU A 269 -6.79 -0.09 19.88
CA LEU A 269 -7.17 -0.34 18.49
C LEU A 269 -7.83 0.91 17.87
N ALA A 270 -8.79 1.51 18.59
CA ALA A 270 -9.47 2.73 18.15
C ALA A 270 -8.48 3.90 18.00
N GLU A 271 -7.59 4.09 18.95
CA GLU A 271 -6.57 5.14 18.92
C GLU A 271 -5.57 4.91 17.78
N GLY A 272 -5.16 3.66 17.54
CA GLY A 272 -4.30 3.29 16.42
C GLY A 272 -4.92 3.66 15.07
N LEU A 273 -6.19 3.35 14.86
CA LEU A 273 -6.91 3.74 13.65
C LEU A 273 -7.08 5.26 13.54
N ARG A 274 -7.40 5.95 14.64
CA ARG A 274 -7.59 7.40 14.70
C ARG A 274 -6.30 8.18 14.41
N THR A 275 -5.16 7.62 14.75
CA THR A 275 -3.86 8.27 14.58
C THR A 275 -3.09 7.77 13.35
N THR A 276 -3.68 6.86 12.57
CA THR A 276 -3.05 6.34 11.36
C THR A 276 -2.79 7.46 10.36
N ARG A 277 -1.55 7.52 9.86
CA ARG A 277 -1.14 8.44 8.79
C ARG A 277 -0.58 7.63 7.63
N TRP A 278 -1.09 7.89 6.43
CA TRP A 278 -0.61 7.25 5.21
C TRP A 278 -0.70 8.23 4.03
N PRO A 279 0.38 8.96 3.75
CA PRO A 279 0.38 9.98 2.70
C PRO A 279 0.06 9.43 1.31
N GLY A 280 -0.45 10.29 0.43
CA GLY A 280 -0.77 9.95 -0.96
C GLY A 280 -1.99 9.04 -1.15
N ARG A 281 -2.90 9.01 -0.17
CA ARG A 281 -4.18 8.30 -0.27
C ARG A 281 -5.31 9.26 0.06
N MET A 282 -5.94 9.83 -0.97
CA MET A 282 -6.96 10.87 -0.84
C MET A 282 -6.52 11.98 0.15
N GLN A 283 -5.26 12.36 0.08
CA GLN A 283 -4.64 13.28 1.03
C GLN A 283 -4.91 14.73 0.66
N TRP A 284 -5.48 15.49 1.61
CA TRP A 284 -5.51 16.94 1.52
C TRP A 284 -4.12 17.53 1.75
N MET A 285 -3.73 18.42 0.86
CA MET A 285 -2.52 19.22 1.05
C MET A 285 -2.86 20.58 1.61
N PRO A 286 -2.04 21.09 2.55
CA PRO A 286 -2.19 22.47 3.03
C PRO A 286 -2.13 23.46 1.85
N THR A 287 -3.08 24.38 1.79
CA THR A 287 -3.05 25.46 0.80
C THR A 287 -2.38 26.69 1.38
N CYS A 288 -1.37 27.23 0.69
CA CYS A 288 -0.78 28.52 1.08
C CYS A 288 -1.64 29.66 0.54
N GLY A 289 -2.26 30.43 1.43
CA GLY A 289 -3.04 31.64 1.08
C GLY A 289 -4.27 31.32 0.22
N THR A 290 -4.42 32.01 -0.93
CA THR A 290 -5.56 31.88 -1.87
C THR A 290 -5.38 30.77 -2.90
N GLY A 291 -4.54 29.76 -2.61
CA GLY A 291 -4.30 28.60 -3.50
C GLY A 291 -5.55 27.74 -3.68
N PRO A 292 -5.59 26.89 -4.74
CA PRO A 292 -6.66 25.91 -4.88
C PRO A 292 -6.62 24.85 -3.78
N GLN A 293 -7.74 24.21 -3.50
CA GLN A 293 -7.74 22.97 -2.71
C GLN A 293 -7.03 21.87 -3.51
N ILE A 294 -6.12 21.15 -2.88
CA ILE A 294 -5.30 20.13 -3.53
C ILE A 294 -5.54 18.79 -2.85
N LEU A 295 -5.89 17.79 -3.66
CA LEU A 295 -6.06 16.40 -3.24
C LEU A 295 -5.02 15.53 -3.95
N VAL A 296 -4.23 14.80 -3.19
CA VAL A 296 -3.22 13.87 -3.71
C VAL A 296 -3.68 12.43 -3.53
N ASP A 297 -3.64 11.66 -4.62
CA ASP A 297 -3.93 10.21 -4.57
C ASP A 297 -2.98 9.42 -5.48
N GLY A 298 -2.45 8.34 -4.96
CA GLY A 298 -1.54 7.46 -5.69
C GLY A 298 -2.22 6.47 -6.66
N ALA A 299 -3.46 6.72 -7.09
CA ALA A 299 -4.16 5.88 -8.05
C ALA A 299 -3.38 5.78 -9.37
N HIS A 300 -2.91 4.57 -9.72
CA HIS A 300 -2.03 4.34 -10.86
C HIS A 300 -2.38 3.09 -11.68
N ASN A 301 -3.46 2.39 -11.31
CA ASN A 301 -4.02 1.26 -12.07
C ASN A 301 -5.53 1.45 -12.24
N PRO A 302 -6.18 0.70 -13.15
CA PRO A 302 -7.59 0.90 -13.48
C PRO A 302 -8.53 0.86 -12.28
N GLN A 303 -8.34 -0.09 -11.37
CA GLN A 303 -9.18 -0.25 -10.19
C GLN A 303 -9.01 0.92 -9.21
N ALA A 304 -7.78 1.39 -8.97
CA ALA A 304 -7.53 2.54 -8.12
C ALA A 304 -8.07 3.84 -8.74
N ALA A 305 -7.93 4.01 -10.06
CA ALA A 305 -8.49 5.16 -10.77
C ALA A 305 -10.03 5.19 -10.71
N LEU A 306 -10.69 4.03 -10.84
CA LEU A 306 -12.13 3.89 -10.63
C LEU A 306 -12.53 4.31 -9.20
N GLN A 307 -11.82 3.81 -8.19
CA GLN A 307 -12.10 4.18 -6.79
C GLN A 307 -11.90 5.67 -6.52
N LEU A 308 -10.84 6.27 -7.09
CA LEU A 308 -10.61 7.71 -6.99
C LEU A 308 -11.77 8.49 -7.61
N LYS A 309 -12.18 8.12 -8.84
CA LYS A 309 -13.34 8.71 -9.52
C LYS A 309 -14.61 8.65 -8.64
N GLU A 310 -14.96 7.46 -8.15
CA GLU A 310 -16.16 7.27 -7.33
C GLU A 310 -16.12 8.09 -6.04
N ASN A 311 -14.95 8.17 -5.39
CA ASN A 311 -14.78 9.00 -4.20
C ASN A 311 -14.90 10.49 -4.52
N ILE A 312 -14.29 10.99 -5.60
CA ILE A 312 -14.42 12.39 -6.02
C ILE A 312 -15.89 12.73 -6.28
N GLN A 313 -16.60 11.92 -7.06
CA GLN A 313 -18.02 12.14 -7.38
C GLN A 313 -18.89 12.10 -6.12
N ARG A 314 -18.65 11.18 -5.20
CA ARG A 314 -19.40 11.06 -3.94
C ARG A 314 -19.14 12.20 -2.98
N LEU A 315 -17.88 12.64 -2.83
CA LEU A 315 -17.48 13.60 -1.80
C LEU A 315 -17.59 15.05 -2.25
N PHE A 316 -17.39 15.31 -3.54
CA PHE A 316 -17.34 16.67 -4.11
C PHE A 316 -18.41 16.94 -5.15
N GLY A 317 -19.21 15.92 -5.50
CA GLY A 317 -20.35 16.06 -6.40
C GLY A 317 -19.93 16.50 -7.80
N LYS A 318 -20.47 17.65 -8.25
CA LYS A 318 -20.19 18.28 -9.54
C LYS A 318 -19.12 19.39 -9.45
N SER A 319 -18.33 19.44 -8.40
CA SER A 319 -17.26 20.43 -8.30
C SER A 319 -16.29 20.28 -9.48
N PRO A 320 -15.88 21.37 -10.13
CA PRO A 320 -14.93 21.30 -11.23
C PRO A 320 -13.59 20.74 -10.75
N VAL A 321 -12.98 19.90 -11.56
CA VAL A 321 -11.70 19.25 -11.25
C VAL A 321 -10.67 19.59 -12.33
N VAL A 322 -9.53 20.13 -11.91
CA VAL A 322 -8.31 20.15 -12.70
C VAL A 322 -7.46 18.97 -12.27
N LEU A 323 -7.04 18.14 -13.22
CA LEU A 323 -6.23 16.96 -12.98
C LEU A 323 -4.76 17.24 -13.35
N LEU A 324 -3.83 17.04 -12.42
CA LEU A 324 -2.41 16.87 -12.72
C LEU A 324 -2.09 15.37 -12.75
N CYS A 325 -1.67 14.86 -13.91
CA CYS A 325 -1.57 13.42 -14.15
C CYS A 325 -0.20 13.01 -14.69
N ALA A 326 0.32 11.90 -14.14
CA ALA A 326 1.44 11.16 -14.70
C ALA A 326 1.16 9.67 -14.54
N VAL A 327 1.46 8.85 -15.56
CA VAL A 327 1.24 7.40 -15.52
C VAL A 327 2.50 6.68 -16.00
N MET A 328 2.84 5.58 -15.33
CA MET A 328 4.00 4.76 -15.71
C MET A 328 3.68 3.91 -16.95
N ARG A 329 4.67 3.67 -17.84
CA ARG A 329 4.49 2.91 -19.10
C ARG A 329 4.06 1.46 -18.92
N ASP A 330 4.43 0.85 -17.80
CA ASP A 330 4.08 -0.53 -17.46
C ASP A 330 2.64 -0.70 -16.98
N LYS A 331 1.89 0.40 -16.85
CA LYS A 331 0.49 0.40 -16.42
C LYS A 331 -0.47 0.46 -17.62
N ASN A 332 -1.70 0.04 -17.41
CA ASN A 332 -2.76 0.18 -18.40
C ASN A 332 -3.23 1.65 -18.50
N THR A 333 -2.37 2.49 -19.10
CA THR A 333 -2.57 3.95 -19.18
C THR A 333 -3.91 4.33 -19.77
N LYS A 334 -4.36 3.64 -20.84
CA LYS A 334 -5.65 3.92 -21.50
C LYS A 334 -6.83 3.75 -20.54
N GLU A 335 -6.82 2.67 -19.78
CA GLU A 335 -7.91 2.39 -18.86
C GLU A 335 -7.88 3.29 -17.61
N VAL A 336 -6.68 3.64 -17.12
CA VAL A 336 -6.51 4.65 -16.05
C VAL A 336 -7.09 5.99 -16.50
N VAL A 337 -6.69 6.49 -17.67
CA VAL A 337 -7.18 7.75 -18.21
C VAL A 337 -8.69 7.70 -18.48
N ARG A 338 -9.23 6.58 -18.96
CA ARG A 338 -10.67 6.41 -19.18
C ARG A 338 -11.48 6.71 -17.91
N GLN A 339 -11.01 6.21 -16.75
CA GLN A 339 -11.67 6.51 -15.47
C GLN A 339 -11.52 7.98 -15.06
N LEU A 340 -10.32 8.54 -15.22
CA LEU A 340 -10.03 9.91 -14.83
C LEU A 340 -10.69 10.96 -15.74
N ASN A 341 -10.94 10.64 -16.99
CA ASN A 341 -11.71 11.50 -17.93
C ASN A 341 -13.10 11.86 -17.43
N GLU A 342 -13.74 10.97 -16.63
CA GLU A 342 -15.09 11.19 -16.14
C GLU A 342 -15.18 12.26 -15.03
N ILE A 343 -14.04 12.67 -14.47
CA ILE A 343 -13.99 13.71 -13.42
C ILE A 343 -13.24 14.96 -13.86
N ALA A 344 -12.35 14.87 -14.85
CA ALA A 344 -11.48 15.98 -15.24
C ALA A 344 -12.18 16.96 -16.20
N GLU A 345 -12.23 18.25 -15.85
CA GLU A 345 -12.58 19.32 -16.79
C GLU A 345 -11.38 19.78 -17.61
N VAL A 346 -10.19 19.74 -17.01
CA VAL A 346 -8.90 20.04 -17.64
C VAL A 346 -7.85 19.09 -17.10
N ALA A 347 -6.97 18.61 -17.94
CA ALA A 347 -5.84 17.80 -17.54
C ALA A 347 -4.51 18.50 -17.87
N VAL A 348 -3.57 18.47 -16.94
CA VAL A 348 -2.16 18.79 -17.17
C VAL A 348 -1.37 17.50 -17.03
N CYS A 349 -0.76 17.05 -18.11
CA CYS A 349 -0.04 15.80 -18.20
C CYS A 349 1.46 16.04 -18.09
N THR A 350 2.11 15.28 -17.21
CA THR A 350 3.55 15.36 -16.97
C THR A 350 4.19 13.98 -16.84
N VAL A 351 5.46 13.93 -16.52
CA VAL A 351 6.20 12.71 -16.23
C VAL A 351 6.81 12.77 -14.83
N ALA A 352 6.52 11.75 -14.00
CA ALA A 352 7.09 11.66 -12.65
C ALA A 352 8.49 11.03 -12.65
N GLU A 353 8.70 10.03 -13.54
CA GLU A 353 9.93 9.27 -13.70
C GLU A 353 10.31 9.27 -15.19
N PRO A 354 11.30 10.08 -15.64
CA PRO A 354 11.60 10.27 -17.06
C PRO A 354 11.87 8.97 -17.84
N GLN A 355 12.54 8.00 -17.23
CA GLN A 355 12.90 6.74 -17.89
C GLN A 355 11.73 5.75 -17.98
N ARG A 356 10.75 5.82 -17.07
CA ARG A 356 9.68 4.85 -16.90
C ARG A 356 8.28 5.42 -17.14
N GLY A 357 8.14 6.74 -17.17
CA GLY A 357 6.87 7.43 -17.34
C GLY A 357 6.36 7.41 -18.78
N THR A 358 5.05 7.44 -18.97
CA THR A 358 4.42 7.69 -20.28
C THR A 358 4.76 9.12 -20.72
N PRO A 359 5.16 9.35 -21.97
CA PRO A 359 5.41 10.70 -22.47
C PRO A 359 4.18 11.61 -22.28
N PRO A 360 4.36 12.84 -21.78
CA PRO A 360 3.22 13.73 -21.50
C PRO A 360 2.31 14.00 -22.71
N GLN A 361 2.86 14.06 -23.92
CA GLN A 361 2.10 14.25 -25.16
C GLN A 361 1.20 13.05 -25.45
N ASP A 362 1.73 11.81 -25.28
CA ASP A 362 0.99 10.59 -25.49
C ASP A 362 -0.11 10.44 -24.42
N LEU A 363 0.19 10.85 -23.18
CA LEU A 363 -0.78 10.86 -22.09
C LEU A 363 -1.89 11.87 -22.34
N ALA A 364 -1.56 13.10 -22.73
CA ALA A 364 -2.52 14.16 -23.03
C ALA A 364 -3.47 13.79 -24.17
N ALA A 365 -2.96 13.09 -25.20
CA ALA A 365 -3.75 12.64 -26.33
C ALA A 365 -4.85 11.63 -25.98
N LEU A 366 -4.78 11.01 -24.79
CA LEU A 366 -5.81 10.06 -24.30
C LEU A 366 -6.99 10.77 -23.62
N PHE A 367 -6.84 12.03 -23.23
CA PHE A 367 -7.90 12.79 -22.57
C PHE A 367 -8.92 13.33 -23.58
N SER A 368 -10.20 13.27 -23.22
CA SER A 368 -11.30 13.85 -23.99
C SER A 368 -11.59 15.30 -23.61
N CYS A 369 -11.19 15.72 -22.42
CA CYS A 369 -11.21 17.13 -22.02
C CYS A 369 -9.97 17.89 -22.53
N PRO A 370 -9.96 19.24 -22.48
CA PRO A 370 -8.76 20.02 -22.77
C PRO A 370 -7.56 19.52 -21.94
N ALA A 371 -6.50 19.10 -22.63
CA ALA A 371 -5.33 18.53 -21.98
C ALA A 371 -4.05 19.19 -22.48
N GLU A 372 -3.15 19.51 -21.58
CA GLU A 372 -1.86 20.12 -21.84
C GLU A 372 -0.73 19.16 -21.44
N ALA A 373 0.31 19.09 -22.27
CA ALA A 373 1.53 18.33 -21.99
C ALA A 373 2.65 19.26 -21.51
N GLU A 374 3.16 19.03 -20.31
CA GLU A 374 4.31 19.76 -19.75
C GLU A 374 5.29 18.74 -19.13
N PRO A 375 6.45 18.52 -19.78
CA PRO A 375 7.43 17.54 -19.28
C PRO A 375 8.08 17.90 -17.94
N ASP A 376 8.22 19.19 -17.64
CA ASP A 376 8.75 19.66 -16.37
C ASP A 376 7.66 19.56 -15.29
N ALA A 377 7.85 18.67 -14.33
CA ALA A 377 6.85 18.39 -13.30
C ALA A 377 6.52 19.62 -12.44
N ALA A 378 7.50 20.46 -12.12
CA ALA A 378 7.28 21.67 -11.33
C ALA A 378 6.47 22.73 -12.11
N LYS A 379 6.77 22.89 -13.42
CA LYS A 379 5.98 23.77 -14.29
C LYS A 379 4.58 23.22 -14.51
N ALA A 380 4.43 21.92 -14.69
CA ALA A 380 3.13 21.26 -14.81
C ALA A 380 2.26 21.53 -13.57
N TYR A 381 2.84 21.40 -12.38
CA TYR A 381 2.16 21.72 -11.12
C TYR A 381 1.75 23.19 -11.05
N ALA A 382 2.64 24.12 -11.39
CA ALA A 382 2.31 25.54 -11.39
C ALA A 382 1.16 25.87 -12.35
N ARG A 383 1.14 25.28 -13.57
CA ARG A 383 0.05 25.43 -14.55
C ARG A 383 -1.25 24.85 -14.04
N ALA A 384 -1.22 23.65 -13.45
CA ALA A 384 -2.39 23.00 -12.86
C ALA A 384 -2.99 23.85 -11.71
N CYS A 385 -2.15 24.41 -10.83
CA CYS A 385 -2.58 25.32 -9.78
C CYS A 385 -3.22 26.59 -10.35
N GLN A 386 -2.64 27.18 -11.40
CA GLN A 386 -3.20 28.35 -12.07
C GLN A 386 -4.55 28.03 -12.70
N ALA A 387 -4.66 26.92 -13.42
CA ALA A 387 -5.90 26.45 -14.04
C ALA A 387 -7.01 26.20 -13.00
N ALA A 388 -6.67 25.58 -11.87
CA ALA A 388 -7.60 25.32 -10.79
C ALA A 388 -8.10 26.61 -10.12
N ARG A 389 -7.21 27.58 -9.85
CA ARG A 389 -7.58 28.90 -9.31
C ARG A 389 -8.57 29.64 -10.22
N HIS A 390 -8.28 29.72 -11.52
CA HIS A 390 -9.12 30.43 -12.49
C HIS A 390 -10.54 29.83 -12.59
N ARG A 391 -10.70 28.56 -12.29
CA ARG A 391 -11.98 27.83 -12.38
C ARG A 391 -12.68 27.65 -11.03
N GLY A 392 -12.05 28.03 -9.92
CA GLY A 392 -12.53 27.66 -8.59
C GLY A 392 -12.62 26.15 -8.42
N ALA A 393 -11.69 25.41 -9.02
CA ALA A 393 -11.70 23.96 -9.14
C ALA A 393 -10.85 23.29 -8.05
N LEU A 394 -11.20 22.04 -7.74
CA LEU A 394 -10.34 21.13 -7.00
C LEU A 394 -9.15 20.71 -7.88
N LEU A 395 -7.93 20.84 -7.39
CA LEU A 395 -6.75 20.26 -8.04
C LEU A 395 -6.56 18.82 -7.52
N VAL A 396 -6.66 17.85 -8.41
CA VAL A 396 -6.39 16.43 -8.11
C VAL A 396 -5.05 16.04 -8.72
N VAL A 397 -4.13 15.54 -7.91
CA VAL A 397 -2.82 15.03 -8.32
C VAL A 397 -2.87 13.52 -8.27
N ALA A 398 -2.80 12.84 -9.43
CA ALA A 398 -2.98 11.38 -9.51
C ALA A 398 -2.25 10.73 -10.69
N GLY A 399 -2.32 9.40 -10.76
CA GLY A 399 -1.75 8.58 -11.85
C GLY A 399 -0.42 7.92 -11.51
N SER A 400 0.31 8.42 -10.51
CA SER A 400 1.56 7.82 -10.05
C SER A 400 1.84 8.18 -8.58
N LEU A 401 2.34 7.21 -7.83
CA LEU A 401 2.84 7.45 -6.46
C LEU A 401 4.10 8.32 -6.43
N TYR A 402 4.86 8.38 -7.52
CA TYR A 402 6.07 9.20 -7.60
C TYR A 402 5.79 10.67 -7.96
N LEU A 403 4.55 10.99 -8.40
CA LEU A 403 4.23 12.34 -8.86
C LEU A 403 4.32 13.40 -7.75
N PRO A 404 3.85 13.15 -6.51
CA PRO A 404 3.98 14.13 -5.42
C PRO A 404 5.43 14.52 -5.14
N GLY A 405 6.35 13.56 -5.11
CA GLY A 405 7.78 13.80 -4.96
C GLY A 405 8.37 14.59 -6.13
N ALA A 406 8.00 14.25 -7.37
CA ALA A 406 8.49 14.93 -8.58
C ALA A 406 8.08 16.42 -8.65
N ILE A 407 6.94 16.79 -8.08
CA ILE A 407 6.44 18.18 -8.04
C ILE A 407 6.78 18.90 -6.74
N GLY A 408 7.47 18.25 -5.81
CA GLY A 408 7.97 18.85 -4.57
C GLY A 408 6.88 19.24 -3.54
N ILE A 409 5.69 18.63 -3.60
CA ILE A 409 4.64 18.88 -2.60
C ILE A 409 4.70 17.83 -1.48
N GLY A 410 4.55 18.30 -0.22
CA GLY A 410 4.50 17.41 0.94
C GLY A 410 5.84 16.89 1.45
N SER A 411 6.98 17.40 0.94
CA SER A 411 8.32 17.07 1.44
C SER A 411 8.70 17.83 2.72
N ALA A 412 7.91 18.81 3.14
CA ALA A 412 8.08 19.43 4.44
C ALA A 412 7.62 18.45 5.52
N GLN A 413 8.57 17.86 6.22
CA GLN A 413 8.34 17.16 7.48
C GLN A 413 7.74 18.16 8.47
N GLU A 414 6.50 17.95 8.86
CA GLU A 414 5.94 18.43 10.12
C GLU A 414 5.89 17.31 11.13
#